data_a80cdc5a36d2b906376463dd8ceb6854
#
_entry.id   a80cdc5a36d2b906376463dd8ceb6854
#
_cell.length_a   1.000
_cell.length_b   1.000
_cell.length_c   1.000
_cell.angle_alpha   90.00
_cell.angle_beta   90.00
_cell.angle_gamma   90.00
#
_symmetry.space_group_name_H-M   'P 1'
#
loop_
_entity.id
_entity.type
_entity.pdbx_description
1 polymer ?
#
loop_
_entity_poly.entity_id
_entity_poly.type
_entity_poly.pdbx_seq_one_letter_code
_entity_poly.pdbx_strand_id
1 'polypeptide(L)'
;MKLNALSRMAAVLAACAVLAGLLAGCSTISSKDGAADEAVATDTALILTQGDGMPSLTNAEDFLDCVNVTHGGSAGLVIADGSPFAVGPQRFDQVKKNDIQQARADKAARLELVEAVQSAAAKTHETDLVSSISLAARMLSAGTADNKVMIIRHSGVNTAASLPMQDLDLLNTDITQLLDQLGTAAMIPQLGGVTVEFYGLSDTAGSQPPLSAQQVQWLQSFWQAFFDRTGATVTFHSDIVSGEAMTENGHKVTPLASAGTPTFVKVSAEQVAFQPDSTAFLDGNAAHAALSALAAQLKAAPASYIVAGSTAEVDNASRDGAQALSLARAQTVRDELVANGVPADRLTCLGLGNEQTSVRSANEADNRCVYLVSSDSAQAAEFLAVGQAES
;
A
#
# COMPACT_ATOMS: atom_id res chain seq x y z
N MET A 1 57.74 -12.33 -21.42
CA MET A 1 56.29 -12.58 -21.36
C MET A 1 55.88 -12.94 -19.94
N LYS A 2 55.75 -12.01 -19.05
CA LYS A 2 55.15 -12.15 -17.69
C LYS A 2 54.76 -10.77 -17.24
N LEU A 3 53.62 -10.31 -17.66
CA LEU A 3 52.86 -9.16 -17.10
C LEU A 3 51.42 -9.38 -17.54
N ASN A 4 50.56 -9.84 -16.66
CA ASN A 4 49.09 -9.76 -16.76
C ASN A 4 48.37 -10.54 -15.64
N ALA A 5 49.01 -10.74 -14.47
CA ALA A 5 48.36 -11.39 -13.34
C ALA A 5 48.01 -10.44 -12.17
N LEU A 6 48.39 -9.17 -12.25
CA LEU A 6 48.15 -8.19 -11.15
C LEU A 6 46.98 -7.25 -11.38
N SER A 7 46.39 -7.21 -12.58
CA SER A 7 45.23 -6.31 -12.84
C SER A 7 43.87 -6.98 -12.65
N ARG A 8 43.83 -8.29 -12.36
CA ARG A 8 42.55 -9.01 -12.12
C ARG A 8 42.20 -9.22 -10.63
N MET A 9 43.15 -8.95 -9.72
CA MET A 9 42.90 -9.03 -8.28
C MET A 9 42.41 -7.72 -7.63
N ALA A 10 42.56 -6.57 -8.32
CA ALA A 10 42.07 -5.30 -7.81
C ALA A 10 40.55 -5.05 -8.09
N ALA A 11 39.95 -5.81 -9.00
CA ALA A 11 38.53 -5.65 -9.34
C ALA A 11 37.55 -6.51 -8.50
N VAL A 12 38.09 -7.48 -7.73
CA VAL A 12 37.28 -8.39 -6.88
C VAL A 12 37.24 -7.92 -5.43
N LEU A 13 38.14 -7.03 -5.01
CA LEU A 13 38.16 -6.45 -3.66
C LEU A 13 37.29 -5.17 -3.50
N ALA A 14 36.81 -4.59 -4.61
CA ALA A 14 35.91 -3.45 -4.56
C ALA A 14 34.39 -3.85 -4.52
N ALA A 15 34.09 -5.13 -4.80
CA ALA A 15 32.70 -5.62 -4.79
C ALA A 15 32.27 -6.26 -3.46
N CYS A 16 33.20 -6.47 -2.53
CA CYS A 16 32.89 -7.06 -1.20
C CYS A 16 32.77 -6.03 -0.08
N ALA A 17 32.91 -4.74 -0.35
CA ALA A 17 32.81 -3.68 0.66
C ALA A 17 31.43 -3.01 0.72
N VAL A 18 30.45 -3.43 -0.10
CA VAL A 18 29.07 -2.86 -0.13
C VAL A 18 28.04 -3.83 0.46
N LEU A 19 28.41 -5.05 0.85
CA LEU A 19 27.51 -6.04 1.45
C LEU A 19 27.72 -6.28 2.97
N ALA A 20 28.46 -5.44 3.66
CA ALA A 20 28.69 -5.56 5.11
C ALA A 20 28.00 -4.45 5.94
N GLY A 21 26.99 -3.78 5.39
CA GLY A 21 26.26 -2.69 6.06
C GLY A 21 24.80 -3.00 6.42
N LEU A 22 24.33 -4.25 6.36
CA LEU A 22 22.93 -4.61 6.60
C LEU A 22 22.78 -5.71 7.67
N LEU A 23 23.48 -5.59 8.78
CA LEU A 23 23.21 -6.36 10.01
C LEU A 23 23.64 -5.50 11.22
N ALA A 24 22.96 -4.40 11.45
CA ALA A 24 22.95 -3.73 12.75
C ALA A 24 21.59 -3.98 13.40
N GLY A 25 21.44 -5.18 13.95
CA GLY A 25 20.41 -5.41 14.96
C GLY A 25 20.65 -4.45 16.14
N CYS A 26 19.59 -4.09 16.86
CA CYS A 26 19.62 -3.33 18.12
C CYS A 26 20.67 -3.91 19.08
N SER A 27 21.93 -3.60 18.86
CA SER A 27 22.98 -3.80 19.87
C SER A 27 23.15 -2.47 20.59
N THR A 28 22.73 -2.43 21.84
CA THR A 28 23.17 -1.42 22.81
C THR A 28 24.68 -1.20 22.67
N ILE A 29 25.07 -0.17 21.93
CA ILE A 29 26.45 0.29 21.93
C ILE A 29 26.65 1.02 23.26
N SER A 30 27.05 0.25 24.27
CA SER A 30 27.71 0.79 25.44
C SER A 30 29.13 1.16 25.03
N SER A 31 29.32 2.34 24.43
CA SER A 31 30.64 2.93 24.27
C SER A 31 31.01 3.65 25.57
N LYS A 32 31.72 2.96 26.45
CA LYS A 32 32.66 3.60 27.37
C LYS A 32 33.86 4.02 26.54
N ASP A 33 33.94 5.31 26.27
CA ASP A 33 35.09 6.18 26.11
C ASP A 33 34.85 7.23 25.02
N GLY A 34 34.79 8.50 25.44
CA GLY A 34 35.05 9.66 24.59
C GLY A 34 33.82 10.51 24.26
N ALA A 35 33.80 11.72 24.80
CA ALA A 35 32.95 12.86 24.46
C ALA A 35 31.45 12.52 24.35
N ALA A 36 30.67 12.91 25.34
CA ALA A 36 29.22 12.96 25.22
C ALA A 36 28.94 13.83 23.98
N ASP A 37 28.42 13.20 22.90
CA ASP A 37 27.75 13.94 21.84
C ASP A 37 26.69 14.78 22.54
N GLU A 38 26.83 16.12 22.50
CA GLU A 38 25.80 17.00 23.04
C GLU A 38 24.50 16.62 22.33
N ALA A 39 23.56 16.05 23.06
CA ALA A 39 22.29 15.62 22.53
C ALA A 39 21.61 16.84 21.88
N VAL A 40 21.48 16.81 20.57
CA VAL A 40 20.88 17.92 19.82
C VAL A 40 19.41 17.99 20.15
N ALA A 41 18.94 19.17 20.58
CA ALA A 41 17.53 19.40 20.86
C ALA A 41 16.68 19.06 19.63
N THR A 42 15.69 18.19 19.79
CA THR A 42 14.90 17.63 18.70
C THR A 42 13.41 17.74 19.02
N ASP A 43 12.64 18.32 18.09
CA ASP A 43 11.19 18.21 18.11
C ASP A 43 10.77 16.96 17.34
N THR A 44 9.97 16.11 17.99
CA THR A 44 9.53 14.83 17.46
C THR A 44 8.02 14.79 17.30
N ALA A 45 7.55 14.37 16.13
CA ALA A 45 6.16 14.03 15.90
C ALA A 45 6.03 12.51 15.71
N LEU A 46 5.29 11.87 16.60
CA LEU A 46 4.95 10.44 16.53
C LEU A 46 3.62 10.29 15.80
N ILE A 47 3.55 9.40 14.82
CA ILE A 47 2.31 9.00 14.17
C ILE A 47 2.11 7.51 14.41
N LEU A 48 1.05 7.14 15.08
CA LEU A 48 0.66 5.74 15.25
C LEU A 48 -0.81 5.63 15.62
N THR A 49 -1.34 4.42 15.52
CA THR A 49 -2.60 4.03 16.16
C THR A 49 -2.50 2.59 16.62
N GLN A 50 -3.24 2.25 17.67
CA GLN A 50 -3.47 0.89 18.06
C GLN A 50 -4.92 0.54 17.71
N GLY A 51 -5.09 -0.26 16.67
CA GLY A 51 -6.40 -0.58 16.12
C GLY A 51 -6.33 -1.65 15.03
N ASP A 52 -7.44 -1.82 14.36
CA ASP A 52 -7.57 -2.78 13.25
C ASP A 52 -6.66 -2.38 12.07
N GLY A 53 -6.28 -3.34 11.25
CA GLY A 53 -5.47 -3.12 10.05
C GLY A 53 -3.97 -3.25 10.24
N MET A 54 -3.46 -3.22 11.48
CA MET A 54 -2.04 -3.45 11.76
C MET A 54 -1.83 -4.10 13.13
N PRO A 55 -0.69 -4.80 13.35
CA PRO A 55 -0.38 -5.38 14.64
C PRO A 55 -0.28 -4.35 15.76
N SER A 56 -0.74 -4.69 16.96
CA SER A 56 -0.62 -3.81 18.13
C SER A 56 0.82 -3.64 18.55
N LEU A 57 1.12 -2.52 19.21
CA LEU A 57 2.40 -2.29 19.82
C LEU A 57 2.47 -3.08 21.14
N THR A 58 3.43 -4.00 21.26
CA THR A 58 3.54 -4.90 22.43
C THR A 58 3.98 -4.14 23.66
N ASN A 59 4.92 -3.21 23.53
CA ASN A 59 5.47 -2.41 24.62
C ASN A 59 5.80 -1.00 24.14
N ALA A 60 5.07 -0.01 24.67
CA ALA A 60 5.29 1.39 24.31
C ALA A 60 6.62 1.93 24.82
N GLU A 61 7.12 1.44 25.98
CA GLU A 61 8.38 1.90 26.54
C GLU A 61 9.56 1.44 25.70
N ASP A 62 9.58 0.16 25.29
CA ASP A 62 10.61 -0.39 24.40
C ASP A 62 10.61 0.31 23.02
N PHE A 63 9.42 0.62 22.48
CA PHE A 63 9.30 1.39 21.26
C PHE A 63 9.91 2.78 21.40
N LEU A 64 9.56 3.52 22.46
CA LEU A 64 10.09 4.86 22.70
C LEU A 64 11.60 4.86 23.00
N ASP A 65 12.14 3.78 23.54
CA ASP A 65 13.59 3.61 23.71
C ASP A 65 14.29 3.41 22.37
N CYS A 66 13.72 2.60 21.47
CA CYS A 66 14.27 2.38 20.13
C CYS A 66 14.31 3.67 19.31
N VAL A 67 13.27 4.49 19.37
CA VAL A 67 13.14 5.70 18.57
C VAL A 67 13.73 6.96 19.22
N ASN A 68 14.18 6.86 20.46
CA ASN A 68 14.97 7.85 21.19
C ASN A 68 14.37 9.28 21.18
N VAL A 69 13.12 9.41 21.62
CA VAL A 69 12.33 10.65 21.51
C VAL A 69 12.64 11.75 22.51
N THR A 70 13.54 11.51 23.49
CA THR A 70 13.77 12.42 24.64
C THR A 70 15.08 13.19 24.52
N HIS A 71 15.13 14.22 23.68
CA HIS A 71 16.34 14.99 23.41
C HIS A 71 16.16 16.50 23.51
N GLY A 72 15.78 17.01 24.66
CA GLY A 72 15.81 18.45 24.91
C GLY A 72 14.88 19.31 24.06
N GLY A 73 13.90 18.70 23.40
CA GLY A 73 12.89 19.35 22.57
C GLY A 73 11.47 19.06 23.05
N SER A 74 10.59 18.73 22.12
CA SER A 74 9.23 18.29 22.43
C SER A 74 8.88 17.03 21.65
N ALA A 75 8.00 16.18 22.20
CA ALA A 75 7.41 15.06 21.48
C ALA A 75 5.89 15.18 21.50
N GLY A 76 5.26 15.04 20.34
CA GLY A 76 3.80 15.04 20.20
C GLY A 76 3.33 13.80 19.47
N LEU A 77 2.10 13.35 19.73
CA LEU A 77 1.51 12.16 19.17
C LEU A 77 0.32 12.51 18.27
N VAL A 78 0.28 11.92 17.09
CA VAL A 78 -0.87 11.92 16.19
C VAL A 78 -1.42 10.50 16.13
N ILE A 79 -2.70 10.35 16.39
CA ILE A 79 -3.41 9.10 16.22
C ILE A 79 -3.94 9.04 14.79
N ALA A 80 -3.46 8.04 14.03
CA ALA A 80 -3.80 7.86 12.63
C ALA A 80 -5.03 6.95 12.49
N ASP A 81 -6.21 7.48 12.75
CA ASP A 81 -7.49 6.85 12.44
C ASP A 81 -8.19 7.57 11.26
N GLY A 82 -9.42 7.23 10.93
CA GLY A 82 -10.15 7.85 9.82
C GLY A 82 -10.43 9.35 9.98
N SER A 83 -10.18 9.90 11.19
CA SER A 83 -10.24 11.34 11.51
C SER A 83 -9.08 11.72 12.43
N PRO A 84 -7.86 11.84 11.92
CA PRO A 84 -6.66 11.97 12.73
C PRO A 84 -6.69 13.13 13.72
N PHE A 85 -6.22 12.89 14.92
CA PHE A 85 -6.17 13.88 15.97
C PHE A 85 -4.83 13.87 16.71
N ALA A 86 -4.44 15.04 17.23
CA ALA A 86 -3.21 15.19 17.98
C ALA A 86 -3.45 15.07 19.50
N VAL A 87 -2.51 14.41 20.17
CA VAL A 87 -2.33 14.47 21.62
C VAL A 87 -1.18 15.43 21.89
N GLY A 88 -1.38 16.37 22.81
CA GLY A 88 -0.49 17.50 23.03
C GLY A 88 0.96 17.13 23.34
N PRO A 89 1.89 18.05 23.10
CA PRO A 89 3.31 17.75 23.22
C PRO A 89 3.74 17.56 24.68
N GLN A 90 4.56 16.55 24.91
CA GLN A 90 5.39 16.43 26.10
C GLN A 90 6.68 17.22 25.89
N ARG A 91 7.08 18.02 26.89
CA ARG A 91 8.20 18.94 26.74
C ARG A 91 9.42 18.45 27.51
N PHE A 92 10.52 18.32 26.78
CA PHE A 92 11.84 17.94 27.30
C PHE A 92 12.83 19.12 27.26
N ASP A 93 12.37 20.30 26.84
CA ASP A 93 13.14 21.54 26.69
C ASP A 93 13.21 22.38 27.95
N GLN A 94 12.58 21.97 29.08
CA GLN A 94 12.52 22.74 30.29
C GLN A 94 13.75 22.55 31.16
N VAL A 95 14.58 23.59 31.23
CA VAL A 95 15.76 23.61 32.13
C VAL A 95 15.34 23.75 33.57
N LYS A 96 15.76 22.83 34.44
CA LYS A 96 15.52 22.85 35.88
C LYS A 96 16.77 23.35 36.65
N LYS A 97 16.60 23.67 37.96
CA LYS A 97 17.63 24.27 38.78
C LYS A 97 18.83 23.35 39.08
N ASN A 98 18.65 22.05 38.97
CA ASN A 98 19.70 21.05 39.18
C ASN A 98 19.34 19.72 38.49
N ASP A 99 20.32 18.83 38.33
CA ASP A 99 20.23 17.57 37.61
C ASP A 99 19.15 16.63 38.19
N ILE A 100 18.94 16.64 39.52
CA ILE A 100 17.92 15.80 40.17
C ILE A 100 16.50 16.26 39.74
N GLN A 101 16.29 17.57 39.71
CA GLN A 101 15.00 18.14 39.25
C GLN A 101 14.80 17.95 37.73
N GLN A 102 15.89 18.06 36.95
CA GLN A 102 15.87 17.79 35.53
C GLN A 102 15.47 16.33 35.26
N ALA A 103 16.17 15.37 35.84
CA ALA A 103 15.87 13.95 35.65
C ALA A 103 14.45 13.57 36.10
N ARG A 104 13.90 14.23 37.12
CA ARG A 104 12.50 14.01 37.53
C ARG A 104 11.51 14.57 36.52
N ALA A 105 11.78 15.74 35.93
CA ALA A 105 10.91 16.36 34.92
C ALA A 105 10.91 15.54 33.61
N ASP A 106 12.09 15.12 33.17
CA ASP A 106 12.25 14.31 31.97
C ASP A 106 11.57 12.95 32.13
N LYS A 107 11.73 12.31 33.29
CA LYS A 107 11.02 11.07 33.61
C LYS A 107 9.51 11.24 33.63
N ALA A 108 8.99 12.34 34.16
CA ALA A 108 7.56 12.61 34.20
C ALA A 108 7.00 12.80 32.75
N ALA A 109 7.67 13.62 31.93
CA ALA A 109 7.29 13.84 30.55
C ALA A 109 7.33 12.54 29.73
N ARG A 110 8.34 11.69 29.97
CA ARG A 110 8.44 10.38 29.32
C ARG A 110 7.30 9.45 29.74
N LEU A 111 6.94 9.41 31.01
CA LEU A 111 5.80 8.57 31.45
C LEU A 111 4.48 9.01 30.85
N GLU A 112 4.24 10.31 30.73
CA GLU A 112 3.07 10.86 30.04
C GLU A 112 3.06 10.44 28.55
N LEU A 113 4.21 10.43 27.88
CA LEU A 113 4.33 9.97 26.51
C LEU A 113 4.09 8.46 26.36
N VAL A 114 4.63 7.64 27.29
CA VAL A 114 4.38 6.19 27.34
C VAL A 114 2.88 5.92 27.50
N GLU A 115 2.21 6.61 28.43
CA GLU A 115 0.78 6.47 28.64
C GLU A 115 -0.04 6.89 27.41
N ALA A 116 0.34 7.99 26.76
CA ALA A 116 -0.28 8.46 25.53
C ALA A 116 -0.13 7.43 24.40
N VAL A 117 1.04 6.83 24.22
CA VAL A 117 1.30 5.79 23.20
C VAL A 117 0.54 4.50 23.53
N GLN A 118 0.51 4.08 24.79
CA GLN A 118 -0.25 2.88 25.20
C GLN A 118 -1.74 3.05 24.98
N SER A 119 -2.27 4.26 25.16
CA SER A 119 -3.69 4.59 24.96
C SER A 119 -4.04 5.06 23.55
N ALA A 120 -3.11 4.98 22.61
CA ALA A 120 -3.25 5.48 21.24
C ALA A 120 -4.20 4.60 20.40
N ALA A 121 -5.47 4.53 20.77
CA ALA A 121 -6.49 3.75 20.11
C ALA A 121 -7.26 4.57 19.06
N ALA A 122 -7.64 3.93 17.95
CA ALA A 122 -8.55 4.50 16.96
C ALA A 122 -9.91 4.82 17.59
N LYS A 123 -10.52 5.94 17.18
CA LYS A 123 -11.86 6.40 17.59
C LYS A 123 -12.86 6.38 16.44
N THR A 124 -12.39 6.21 15.23
CA THR A 124 -13.20 6.15 14.00
C THR A 124 -12.77 4.95 13.15
N HIS A 125 -13.66 4.55 12.23
CA HIS A 125 -13.33 3.57 11.21
C HIS A 125 -12.28 4.14 10.25
N GLU A 126 -11.60 3.28 9.54
CA GLU A 126 -10.56 3.58 8.56
C GLU A 126 -9.29 4.18 9.18
N THR A 127 -8.28 4.37 8.35
CA THR A 127 -7.03 5.00 8.75
C THR A 127 -6.59 6.03 7.70
N ASP A 128 -6.17 7.21 8.16
CA ASP A 128 -5.76 8.35 7.34
C ASP A 128 -4.33 8.77 7.65
N LEU A 129 -3.38 8.07 7.06
CA LEU A 129 -1.95 8.39 7.22
C LEU A 129 -1.58 9.71 6.53
N VAL A 130 -2.18 10.01 5.36
CA VAL A 130 -1.91 11.24 4.61
C VAL A 130 -2.24 12.49 5.44
N SER A 131 -3.45 12.52 6.01
CA SER A 131 -3.87 13.63 6.89
C SER A 131 -3.07 13.64 8.19
N SER A 132 -2.68 12.47 8.71
CA SER A 132 -1.83 12.36 9.91
C SER A 132 -0.45 12.98 9.70
N ILE A 133 0.18 12.73 8.56
CA ILE A 133 1.47 13.35 8.18
C ILE A 133 1.31 14.87 8.10
N SER A 134 0.22 15.36 7.50
CA SER A 134 -0.07 16.79 7.44
C SER A 134 -0.27 17.42 8.83
N LEU A 135 -0.90 16.71 9.76
CA LEU A 135 -1.08 17.16 11.13
C LEU A 135 0.25 17.17 11.88
N ALA A 136 1.07 16.11 11.76
CA ALA A 136 2.40 16.02 12.34
C ALA A 136 3.35 17.12 11.80
N ALA A 137 3.27 17.44 10.50
CA ALA A 137 4.02 18.53 9.89
C ALA A 137 3.70 19.88 10.55
N ARG A 138 2.41 20.15 10.85
CA ARG A 138 2.01 21.36 11.60
C ARG A 138 2.55 21.37 13.02
N MET A 139 2.58 20.22 13.71
CA MET A 139 3.18 20.11 15.05
C MET A 139 4.67 20.42 15.02
N LEU A 140 5.42 19.84 14.10
CA LEU A 140 6.85 20.08 13.93
C LEU A 140 7.15 21.54 13.56
N SER A 141 6.31 22.17 12.73
CA SER A 141 6.49 23.59 12.38
C SER A 141 6.24 24.55 13.55
N ALA A 142 5.44 24.15 14.52
CA ALA A 142 5.21 24.91 15.77
C ALA A 142 6.30 24.69 16.83
N GLY A 143 7.14 23.68 16.66
CA GLY A 143 8.28 23.39 17.53
C GLY A 143 9.43 24.38 17.35
N THR A 144 10.28 24.48 18.34
CA THR A 144 11.38 25.48 18.41
C THR A 144 12.77 24.89 18.20
N ALA A 145 12.91 23.55 18.24
CA ALA A 145 14.19 22.90 17.96
C ALA A 145 14.56 22.96 16.47
N ASP A 146 15.85 23.10 16.18
CA ASP A 146 16.35 23.10 14.80
C ASP A 146 16.26 21.71 14.18
N ASN A 147 16.47 20.65 14.97
CA ASN A 147 16.33 19.27 14.51
C ASN A 147 14.88 18.82 14.66
N LYS A 148 14.35 18.23 13.58
CA LYS A 148 12.95 17.79 13.50
C LYS A 148 12.86 16.37 12.96
N VAL A 149 12.17 15.52 13.71
CA VAL A 149 12.01 14.10 13.37
C VAL A 149 10.52 13.74 13.38
N MET A 150 10.09 13.03 12.35
CA MET A 150 8.78 12.41 12.28
C MET A 150 8.96 10.90 12.36
N ILE A 151 8.34 10.27 13.35
CA ILE A 151 8.41 8.83 13.56
C ILE A 151 7.03 8.27 13.25
N ILE A 152 6.95 7.38 12.27
CA ILE A 152 5.72 6.76 11.82
C ILE A 152 5.76 5.28 12.16
N ARG A 153 4.77 4.79 12.91
CA ARG A 153 4.50 3.36 13.05
C ARG A 153 3.13 3.05 12.45
N HIS A 154 3.15 2.56 11.21
CA HIS A 154 1.94 2.34 10.43
C HIS A 154 2.17 1.31 9.31
N SER A 155 1.13 0.56 8.93
CA SER A 155 1.21 -0.39 7.80
C SER A 155 1.44 0.28 6.44
N GLY A 156 1.23 1.59 6.34
CA GLY A 156 1.26 2.32 5.07
C GLY A 156 -0.02 2.19 4.25
N VAL A 157 -0.97 1.36 4.67
CA VAL A 157 -2.26 1.23 3.99
C VAL A 157 -3.18 2.35 4.47
N ASN A 158 -3.55 3.26 3.58
CA ASN A 158 -4.49 4.36 3.85
C ASN A 158 -5.86 3.98 3.31
N THR A 159 -6.89 4.01 4.16
CA THR A 159 -8.26 3.58 3.78
C THR A 159 -9.30 4.69 3.93
N ALA A 160 -8.91 5.85 4.45
CA ALA A 160 -9.77 7.02 4.53
C ALA A 160 -9.92 7.75 3.19
N ALA A 161 -10.91 8.63 3.10
CA ALA A 161 -11.26 9.36 1.88
C ALA A 161 -10.13 10.23 1.29
N SER A 162 -9.11 10.59 2.09
CA SER A 162 -7.93 11.32 1.60
C SER A 162 -7.15 10.54 0.54
N LEU A 163 -7.09 9.21 0.69
CA LEU A 163 -6.46 8.28 -0.22
C LEU A 163 -7.06 6.88 -0.01
N PRO A 164 -8.22 6.57 -0.61
CA PRO A 164 -8.92 5.30 -0.43
C PRO A 164 -8.22 4.18 -1.21
N MET A 165 -7.12 3.64 -0.68
CA MET A 165 -6.31 2.62 -1.36
C MET A 165 -7.10 1.32 -1.62
N GLN A 166 -8.13 1.02 -0.81
CA GLN A 166 -9.01 -0.13 -1.02
C GLN A 166 -9.82 -0.04 -2.32
N ASP A 167 -10.05 1.17 -2.82
CA ASP A 167 -10.80 1.42 -4.06
C ASP A 167 -9.89 1.48 -5.30
N LEU A 168 -8.57 1.37 -5.11
CA LEU A 168 -7.58 1.43 -6.18
C LEU A 168 -7.16 0.03 -6.63
N ASP A 169 -6.97 -0.13 -7.94
CA ASP A 169 -6.13 -1.21 -8.46
C ASP A 169 -4.66 -0.81 -8.27
N LEU A 170 -4.11 -1.07 -7.06
CA LEU A 170 -2.79 -0.60 -6.68
C LEU A 170 -1.71 -0.98 -7.70
N LEU A 171 -1.75 -2.19 -8.24
CA LEU A 171 -0.70 -2.69 -9.12
C LEU A 171 -0.70 -2.01 -10.49
N ASN A 172 -1.85 -1.50 -10.93
CA ASN A 172 -2.01 -0.76 -12.18
C ASN A 172 -2.13 0.76 -11.98
N THR A 173 -2.08 1.24 -10.72
CA THR A 173 -2.17 2.66 -10.41
C THR A 173 -0.80 3.33 -10.61
N ASP A 174 -0.76 4.35 -11.47
CA ASP A 174 0.43 5.19 -11.66
C ASP A 174 0.67 6.09 -10.45
N ILE A 175 1.78 5.84 -9.75
CA ILE A 175 2.17 6.56 -8.54
C ILE A 175 2.35 8.06 -8.81
N THR A 176 2.93 8.43 -9.96
CA THR A 176 3.18 9.84 -10.30
C THR A 176 1.87 10.58 -10.46
N GLN A 177 0.93 10.01 -11.21
CA GLN A 177 -0.41 10.59 -11.40
C GLN A 177 -1.18 10.72 -10.09
N LEU A 178 -1.12 9.69 -9.22
CA LEU A 178 -1.76 9.72 -7.92
C LEU A 178 -1.19 10.82 -7.02
N LEU A 179 0.12 10.96 -7.00
CA LEU A 179 0.80 12.02 -6.26
C LEU A 179 0.51 13.43 -6.83
N ASP A 180 0.31 13.57 -8.14
CA ASP A 180 -0.13 14.83 -8.75
C ASP A 180 -1.54 15.23 -8.30
N GLN A 181 -2.43 14.24 -8.17
CA GLN A 181 -3.78 14.46 -7.62
C GLN A 181 -3.72 14.89 -6.16
N LEU A 182 -2.93 14.21 -5.32
CA LEU A 182 -2.72 14.60 -3.91
C LEU A 182 -2.09 16.00 -3.79
N GLY A 183 -1.15 16.34 -4.65
CA GLY A 183 -0.55 17.67 -4.72
C GLY A 183 -1.55 18.75 -5.10
N THR A 184 -2.41 18.50 -6.09
CA THR A 184 -3.50 19.41 -6.51
C THR A 184 -4.51 19.60 -5.39
N ALA A 185 -4.79 18.55 -4.60
CA ALA A 185 -5.67 18.61 -3.43
C ALA A 185 -4.98 19.23 -2.18
N ALA A 186 -3.74 19.71 -2.28
CA ALA A 186 -2.93 20.25 -1.19
C ALA A 186 -2.73 19.27 -0.01
N MET A 187 -2.67 17.97 -0.31
CA MET A 187 -2.50 16.91 0.69
C MET A 187 -1.03 16.51 0.93
N ILE A 188 -0.09 17.09 0.17
CA ILE A 188 1.35 16.87 0.33
C ILE A 188 1.95 18.04 1.13
N PRO A 189 2.30 17.86 2.42
CA PRO A 189 2.86 18.92 3.24
C PRO A 189 4.32 19.22 2.86
N GLN A 190 4.83 20.37 3.27
CA GLN A 190 6.25 20.71 3.17
C GLN A 190 6.98 20.23 4.42
N LEU A 191 7.98 19.36 4.23
CA LEU A 191 8.79 18.73 5.28
C LEU A 191 10.30 18.90 5.03
N GLY A 192 10.71 19.95 4.32
CA GLY A 192 12.12 20.21 4.08
C GLY A 192 12.91 20.28 5.39
N GLY A 193 13.97 19.47 5.50
CA GLY A 193 14.80 19.40 6.73
C GLY A 193 14.23 18.49 7.84
N VAL A 194 13.11 17.79 7.60
CA VAL A 194 12.59 16.78 8.52
C VAL A 194 13.14 15.41 8.15
N THR A 195 13.65 14.68 9.15
CA THR A 195 13.96 13.26 9.03
C THR A 195 12.72 12.44 9.37
N VAL A 196 12.37 11.48 8.51
CA VAL A 196 11.24 10.57 8.70
C VAL A 196 11.76 9.16 8.95
N GLU A 197 11.39 8.57 10.09
CA GLU A 197 11.70 7.20 10.45
C GLU A 197 10.39 6.39 10.38
N PHE A 198 10.27 5.52 9.38
CA PHE A 198 9.04 4.79 9.11
C PHE A 198 9.19 3.32 9.53
N TYR A 199 8.42 2.89 10.52
CA TYR A 199 8.39 1.55 11.08
C TYR A 199 7.08 0.83 10.74
N GLY A 200 7.17 -0.48 10.48
CA GLY A 200 6.02 -1.34 10.25
C GLY A 200 5.34 -1.17 8.88
N LEU A 201 6.04 -0.61 7.89
CA LEU A 201 5.51 -0.53 6.54
C LEU A 201 5.20 -1.94 6.04
N SER A 202 3.97 -2.15 5.54
CA SER A 202 3.40 -3.44 5.13
C SER A 202 3.06 -4.43 6.25
N ASP A 203 3.29 -4.10 7.52
CA ASP A 203 2.81 -4.89 8.64
C ASP A 203 1.29 -4.75 8.77
N THR A 204 0.57 -5.81 8.44
CA THR A 204 -0.89 -5.84 8.46
C THR A 204 -1.42 -6.92 9.40
N ALA A 205 -2.60 -6.66 9.98
CA ALA A 205 -3.29 -7.62 10.86
C ALA A 205 -4.80 -7.31 10.93
N GLY A 206 -5.56 -8.16 11.59
CA GLY A 206 -7.00 -7.97 11.78
C GLY A 206 -7.77 -8.04 10.47
N SER A 207 -8.55 -7.01 10.15
CA SER A 207 -9.35 -6.95 8.91
C SER A 207 -8.48 -6.82 7.65
N GLN A 208 -7.25 -6.28 7.76
CA GLN A 208 -6.34 -6.17 6.64
C GLN A 208 -5.50 -7.46 6.50
N PRO A 209 -5.71 -8.27 5.46
CA PRO A 209 -4.93 -9.48 5.24
C PRO A 209 -3.47 -9.15 4.88
N PRO A 210 -2.56 -10.15 5.00
CA PRO A 210 -1.19 -9.99 4.55
C PRO A 210 -1.12 -9.52 3.09
N LEU A 211 -0.23 -8.57 2.84
CA LEU A 211 0.00 -8.01 1.51
C LEU A 211 0.88 -8.94 0.67
N SER A 212 0.64 -8.97 -0.64
CA SER A 212 1.56 -9.62 -1.56
C SER A 212 2.88 -8.86 -1.70
N ALA A 213 3.92 -9.53 -2.18
CA ALA A 213 5.21 -8.89 -2.44
C ALA A 213 5.11 -7.69 -3.41
N GLN A 214 4.19 -7.75 -4.38
CA GLN A 214 3.96 -6.65 -5.32
C GLN A 214 3.27 -5.45 -4.65
N GLN A 215 2.30 -5.68 -3.77
CA GLN A 215 1.66 -4.61 -2.99
C GLN A 215 2.66 -3.96 -2.01
N VAL A 216 3.50 -4.76 -1.36
CA VAL A 216 4.57 -4.26 -0.49
C VAL A 216 5.53 -3.36 -1.28
N GLN A 217 5.98 -3.80 -2.45
CA GLN A 217 6.85 -3.01 -3.32
C GLN A 217 6.17 -1.73 -3.80
N TRP A 218 4.89 -1.80 -4.16
CA TRP A 218 4.13 -0.63 -4.56
C TRP A 218 4.01 0.39 -3.42
N LEU A 219 3.65 -0.06 -2.20
CA LEU A 219 3.56 0.80 -1.01
C LEU A 219 4.90 1.47 -0.70
N GLN A 220 5.99 0.72 -0.73
CA GLN A 220 7.32 1.28 -0.50
C GLN A 220 7.67 2.35 -1.54
N SER A 221 7.41 2.07 -2.83
CA SER A 221 7.64 3.02 -3.92
C SER A 221 6.76 4.27 -3.78
N PHE A 222 5.49 4.09 -3.41
CA PHE A 222 4.55 5.19 -3.20
C PHE A 222 5.00 6.11 -2.05
N TRP A 223 5.28 5.56 -0.86
CA TRP A 223 5.68 6.36 0.29
C TRP A 223 7.06 7.00 0.11
N GLN A 224 8.00 6.34 -0.56
CA GLN A 224 9.27 6.96 -0.94
C GLN A 224 9.02 8.20 -1.82
N ALA A 225 8.26 8.05 -2.90
CA ALA A 225 7.96 9.14 -3.82
C ALA A 225 7.10 10.25 -3.16
N PHE A 226 6.21 9.90 -2.21
CA PHE A 226 5.45 10.86 -1.42
C PHE A 226 6.39 11.73 -0.57
N PHE A 227 7.30 11.12 0.19
CA PHE A 227 8.25 11.86 1.04
C PHE A 227 9.25 12.66 0.21
N ASP A 228 9.70 12.16 -0.92
CA ASP A 228 10.55 12.93 -1.87
C ASP A 228 9.85 14.24 -2.28
N ARG A 229 8.53 14.21 -2.54
CA ARG A 229 7.76 15.43 -2.86
C ARG A 229 7.57 16.38 -1.69
N THR A 230 7.59 15.89 -0.46
CA THR A 230 7.54 16.74 0.75
C THR A 230 8.87 17.44 1.03
N GLY A 231 9.97 16.96 0.47
CA GLY A 231 11.34 17.40 0.76
C GLY A 231 11.94 16.80 2.03
N ALA A 232 11.32 15.78 2.63
CA ALA A 232 11.84 15.04 3.77
C ALA A 232 12.84 13.96 3.32
N THR A 233 13.71 13.54 4.26
CA THR A 233 14.50 12.32 4.12
C THR A 233 13.80 11.19 4.87
N VAL A 234 13.44 10.10 4.19
CA VAL A 234 12.76 8.96 4.81
C VAL A 234 13.66 7.74 4.89
N THR A 235 13.60 7.03 6.02
CA THR A 235 14.21 5.71 6.26
C THR A 235 13.11 4.73 6.63
N PHE A 236 13.05 3.58 5.95
CA PHE A 236 12.11 2.50 6.28
C PHE A 236 12.81 1.45 7.12
N HIS A 237 12.20 1.09 8.26
CA HIS A 237 12.72 0.12 9.22
C HIS A 237 11.85 -1.14 9.26
N SER A 238 12.51 -2.29 9.37
CA SER A 238 11.87 -3.62 9.44
C SER A 238 11.97 -4.29 10.82
N ASP A 239 12.62 -3.65 11.78
CA ASP A 239 13.16 -4.32 12.99
C ASP A 239 12.22 -4.26 14.18
N ILE A 240 11.13 -3.50 14.15
CA ILE A 240 10.17 -3.47 15.25
C ILE A 240 9.17 -4.60 15.07
N VAL A 241 9.37 -5.63 15.88
CA VAL A 241 8.44 -6.76 15.94
C VAL A 241 7.11 -6.28 16.50
N SER A 242 6.07 -6.48 15.73
CA SER A 242 4.71 -6.15 16.07
C SER A 242 4.04 -7.30 16.82
N GLY A 243 3.14 -6.97 17.75
CA GLY A 243 2.31 -7.94 18.45
C GLY A 243 1.16 -8.45 17.58
N GLU A 244 0.22 -9.15 18.20
CA GLU A 244 -1.05 -9.52 17.53
C GLU A 244 -1.93 -8.28 17.33
N ALA A 245 -2.86 -8.35 16.37
CA ALA A 245 -3.84 -7.29 16.15
C ALA A 245 -4.62 -7.01 17.45
N MET A 246 -4.87 -5.73 17.74
CA MET A 246 -5.72 -5.40 18.88
C MET A 246 -7.12 -5.97 18.68
N THR A 247 -7.59 -6.70 19.68
CA THR A 247 -8.96 -7.15 19.76
C THR A 247 -9.89 -5.97 20.04
N GLU A 248 -10.69 -5.66 19.05
CA GLU A 248 -11.98 -4.96 19.11
C GLU A 248 -12.12 -3.69 19.98
N ASN A 249 -11.71 -2.58 19.41
CA ASN A 249 -12.28 -1.28 19.79
C ASN A 249 -13.56 -0.91 18.98
N GLY A 250 -14.07 -1.85 18.15
CA GLY A 250 -15.25 -1.67 17.29
C GLY A 250 -15.00 -0.87 16.01
N HIS A 251 -13.81 -0.33 15.81
CA HIS A 251 -13.44 0.44 14.61
C HIS A 251 -12.66 -0.47 13.65
N LYS A 252 -13.18 -0.63 12.43
CA LYS A 252 -12.63 -1.51 11.40
C LYS A 252 -12.06 -0.70 10.25
N VAL A 253 -11.02 -1.22 9.62
CA VAL A 253 -10.52 -0.73 8.34
C VAL A 253 -11.08 -1.58 7.20
N THR A 254 -11.36 -0.95 6.07
CA THR A 254 -11.71 -1.65 4.84
C THR A 254 -10.43 -2.27 4.25
N PRO A 255 -10.37 -3.60 4.07
CA PRO A 255 -9.17 -4.24 3.57
C PRO A 255 -8.89 -3.85 2.12
N LEU A 256 -7.60 -3.79 1.77
CA LEU A 256 -7.21 -3.77 0.37
C LEU A 256 -7.71 -5.04 -0.33
N ALA A 257 -8.09 -4.91 -1.59
CA ALA A 257 -8.31 -6.08 -2.42
C ALA A 257 -7.04 -6.96 -2.38
N SER A 258 -7.21 -8.25 -2.06
CA SER A 258 -6.08 -9.17 -2.03
C SER A 258 -5.35 -9.10 -3.36
N ALA A 259 -4.04 -8.89 -3.35
CA ALA A 259 -3.25 -8.95 -4.56
C ALA A 259 -3.34 -10.38 -5.11
N GLY A 260 -3.93 -10.50 -6.29
CA GLY A 260 -4.29 -11.79 -6.84
C GLY A 260 -5.79 -11.99 -6.98
N THR A 261 -6.65 -11.08 -6.46
CA THR A 261 -8.06 -11.02 -6.82
C THR A 261 -8.23 -9.86 -7.80
N PRO A 262 -8.09 -10.05 -9.10
CA PRO A 262 -8.40 -8.99 -10.05
C PRO A 262 -9.90 -8.66 -9.90
N THR A 263 -10.20 -7.41 -9.55
CA THR A 263 -11.61 -6.94 -9.50
C THR A 263 -12.12 -6.66 -10.91
N PHE A 264 -11.23 -6.33 -11.82
CA PHE A 264 -11.48 -6.08 -13.23
C PHE A 264 -10.27 -6.44 -14.09
N VAL A 265 -10.46 -7.28 -15.09
CA VAL A 265 -9.44 -7.59 -16.10
C VAL A 265 -10.05 -7.43 -17.48
N LYS A 266 -9.43 -6.65 -18.33
CA LYS A 266 -9.75 -6.61 -19.77
C LYS A 266 -8.74 -7.50 -20.50
N VAL A 267 -9.21 -8.61 -21.01
CA VAL A 267 -8.44 -9.47 -21.93
C VAL A 267 -8.61 -8.90 -23.33
N SER A 268 -7.64 -8.12 -23.77
CA SER A 268 -7.69 -7.39 -25.04
C SER A 268 -7.46 -8.34 -26.23
N ALA A 269 -7.82 -7.87 -27.45
CA ALA A 269 -7.54 -8.59 -28.68
C ALA A 269 -6.04 -8.80 -28.96
N GLU A 270 -5.16 -8.02 -28.34
CA GLU A 270 -3.70 -8.22 -28.42
C GLU A 270 -3.24 -9.45 -27.62
N GLN A 271 -3.95 -9.77 -26.53
CA GLN A 271 -3.68 -10.91 -25.67
C GLN A 271 -4.41 -12.17 -26.14
N VAL A 272 -5.69 -12.03 -26.49
CA VAL A 272 -6.56 -13.13 -26.90
C VAL A 272 -7.45 -12.66 -28.05
N ALA A 273 -7.01 -12.91 -29.28
CA ALA A 273 -7.78 -12.63 -30.49
C ALA A 273 -8.61 -13.84 -30.90
N PHE A 274 -9.82 -13.59 -31.41
CA PHE A 274 -10.69 -14.58 -32.05
C PHE A 274 -10.67 -14.43 -33.58
N GLN A 275 -10.87 -15.53 -34.27
CA GLN A 275 -11.12 -15.50 -35.71
C GLN A 275 -12.42 -14.72 -35.98
N PRO A 276 -12.55 -14.07 -37.17
CA PRO A 276 -13.78 -13.39 -37.54
C PRO A 276 -15.00 -14.32 -37.44
N ASP A 277 -16.09 -13.84 -36.85
CA ASP A 277 -17.36 -14.53 -36.64
C ASP A 277 -17.25 -15.95 -36.04
N SER A 278 -16.21 -16.16 -35.22
CA SER A 278 -15.85 -17.46 -34.62
C SER A 278 -15.52 -17.32 -33.16
N THR A 279 -15.58 -18.44 -32.45
CA THR A 279 -15.10 -18.62 -31.06
C THR A 279 -13.68 -19.19 -31.01
N ALA A 280 -13.11 -19.59 -32.17
CA ALA A 280 -11.77 -20.10 -32.22
C ALA A 280 -10.73 -18.96 -32.03
N PHE A 281 -9.72 -19.20 -31.25
CA PHE A 281 -8.60 -18.27 -31.12
C PHE A 281 -7.83 -18.11 -32.42
N LEU A 282 -7.39 -16.91 -32.72
CA LEU A 282 -6.56 -16.61 -33.87
C LEU A 282 -5.16 -17.22 -33.71
N ASP A 283 -4.59 -17.12 -32.52
CA ASP A 283 -3.36 -17.78 -32.07
C ASP A 283 -3.66 -18.54 -30.79
N GLY A 284 -3.83 -19.84 -30.86
CA GLY A 284 -4.15 -20.68 -29.71
C GLY A 284 -3.04 -20.74 -28.68
N ASN A 285 -1.75 -20.69 -29.11
CA ASN A 285 -0.63 -20.75 -28.17
C ASN A 285 -0.49 -19.46 -27.37
N ALA A 286 -0.64 -18.30 -28.03
CA ALA A 286 -0.61 -17.01 -27.34
C ALA A 286 -1.80 -16.88 -26.39
N ALA A 287 -3.01 -17.26 -26.81
CA ALA A 287 -4.20 -17.25 -25.97
C ALA A 287 -4.04 -18.17 -24.75
N HIS A 288 -3.55 -19.39 -24.93
CA HIS A 288 -3.29 -20.34 -23.84
C HIS A 288 -2.27 -19.76 -22.82
N ALA A 289 -1.17 -19.18 -23.27
CA ALA A 289 -0.18 -18.58 -22.40
C ALA A 289 -0.75 -17.42 -21.56
N ALA A 290 -1.50 -16.51 -22.21
CA ALA A 290 -2.14 -15.38 -21.53
C ALA A 290 -3.19 -15.83 -20.50
N LEU A 291 -4.06 -16.78 -20.87
CA LEU A 291 -5.12 -17.28 -20.00
C LEU A 291 -4.59 -18.19 -18.88
N SER A 292 -3.49 -18.91 -19.10
CA SER A 292 -2.81 -19.68 -18.04
C SER A 292 -2.24 -18.77 -16.97
N ALA A 293 -1.60 -17.65 -17.35
CA ALA A 293 -1.11 -16.65 -16.40
C ALA A 293 -2.26 -16.02 -15.59
N LEU A 294 -3.38 -15.67 -16.26
CA LEU A 294 -4.57 -15.16 -15.61
C LEU A 294 -5.21 -16.20 -14.67
N ALA A 295 -5.30 -17.46 -15.09
CA ALA A 295 -5.82 -18.54 -14.25
C ALA A 295 -5.02 -18.74 -12.96
N ALA A 296 -3.71 -18.53 -13.00
CA ALA A 296 -2.86 -18.60 -11.79
C ALA A 296 -3.26 -17.51 -10.77
N GLN A 297 -3.55 -16.30 -11.22
CA GLN A 297 -4.05 -15.21 -10.37
C GLN A 297 -5.44 -15.50 -9.81
N LEU A 298 -6.37 -15.97 -10.65
CA LEU A 298 -7.75 -16.29 -10.24
C LEU A 298 -7.81 -17.44 -9.24
N LYS A 299 -6.92 -18.43 -9.33
CA LYS A 299 -6.85 -19.54 -8.36
C LYS A 299 -6.41 -19.07 -6.98
N ALA A 300 -5.51 -18.10 -6.91
CA ALA A 300 -5.04 -17.55 -5.64
C ALA A 300 -6.12 -16.71 -4.91
N ALA A 301 -7.13 -16.23 -5.64
CA ALA A 301 -8.19 -15.40 -5.11
C ALA A 301 -9.44 -16.22 -4.74
N PRO A 302 -10.11 -15.95 -3.61
CA PRO A 302 -11.35 -16.67 -3.24
C PRO A 302 -12.62 -16.17 -3.96
N ALA A 303 -12.51 -15.15 -4.82
CA ALA A 303 -13.65 -14.47 -5.45
C ALA A 303 -14.28 -15.27 -6.60
N SER A 304 -15.56 -15.02 -6.88
CA SER A 304 -16.26 -15.44 -8.10
C SER A 304 -16.23 -14.32 -9.14
N TYR A 305 -16.29 -14.68 -10.42
CA TYR A 305 -16.12 -13.75 -11.52
C TYR A 305 -17.21 -13.89 -12.57
N ILE A 306 -17.56 -12.77 -13.18
CA ILE A 306 -18.29 -12.73 -14.42
C ILE A 306 -17.27 -12.63 -15.57
N VAL A 307 -17.35 -13.57 -16.50
CA VAL A 307 -16.61 -13.59 -17.77
C VAL A 307 -17.53 -13.01 -18.84
N ALA A 308 -17.32 -11.77 -19.22
CA ALA A 308 -18.22 -11.03 -20.09
C ALA A 308 -17.58 -10.75 -21.46
N GLY A 309 -18.11 -11.33 -22.52
CA GLY A 309 -17.67 -11.05 -23.87
C GLY A 309 -18.25 -9.75 -24.42
N SER A 310 -17.46 -8.99 -25.16
CA SER A 310 -17.88 -7.77 -25.87
C SER A 310 -17.50 -7.86 -27.33
N THR A 311 -18.27 -7.17 -28.19
CA THR A 311 -18.01 -7.05 -29.62
C THR A 311 -17.96 -5.60 -30.06
N ALA A 312 -17.23 -5.33 -31.13
CA ALA A 312 -17.34 -4.06 -31.83
C ALA A 312 -18.75 -3.90 -32.44
N GLU A 313 -19.19 -2.66 -32.56
CA GLU A 313 -20.36 -2.35 -33.37
C GLU A 313 -20.02 -2.55 -34.86
N VAL A 314 -20.86 -3.27 -35.53
CA VAL A 314 -20.73 -3.55 -36.99
C VAL A 314 -22.06 -3.26 -37.64
N ASP A 315 -22.02 -2.56 -38.79
CA ASP A 315 -23.19 -2.25 -39.56
C ASP A 315 -23.99 -3.53 -39.88
N ASN A 316 -25.30 -3.49 -39.64
CA ASN A 316 -26.24 -4.58 -39.86
C ASN A 316 -26.10 -5.83 -38.93
N ALA A 317 -25.28 -5.82 -37.92
CA ALA A 317 -25.30 -6.87 -36.89
C ALA A 317 -26.57 -6.76 -36.02
N SER A 318 -27.28 -7.88 -35.82
CA SER A 318 -28.40 -7.89 -34.89
C SER A 318 -27.86 -7.87 -33.45
N ARG A 319 -28.58 -7.20 -32.54
CA ARG A 319 -28.25 -7.20 -31.10
C ARG A 319 -28.10 -8.62 -30.55
N ASP A 320 -29.09 -9.47 -30.83
CA ASP A 320 -29.11 -10.87 -30.36
C ASP A 320 -27.92 -11.66 -30.89
N GLY A 321 -27.55 -11.45 -32.18
CA GLY A 321 -26.40 -12.10 -32.79
C GLY A 321 -25.08 -11.65 -32.17
N ALA A 322 -24.93 -10.35 -31.87
CA ALA A 322 -23.75 -9.82 -31.21
C ALA A 322 -23.64 -10.36 -29.77
N GLN A 323 -24.74 -10.41 -29.02
CA GLN A 323 -24.78 -10.98 -27.69
C GLN A 323 -24.47 -12.48 -27.68
N ALA A 324 -25.06 -13.24 -28.57
CA ALA A 324 -24.80 -14.69 -28.70
C ALA A 324 -23.33 -14.99 -29.06
N LEU A 325 -22.73 -14.25 -29.99
CA LEU A 325 -21.31 -14.43 -30.35
C LEU A 325 -20.40 -14.07 -29.18
N SER A 326 -20.68 -12.98 -28.50
CA SER A 326 -19.87 -12.53 -27.35
C SER A 326 -20.00 -13.48 -26.17
N LEU A 327 -21.19 -14.03 -25.90
CA LEU A 327 -21.40 -15.08 -24.91
C LEU A 327 -20.58 -16.32 -25.23
N ALA A 328 -20.63 -16.80 -26.46
CA ALA A 328 -19.89 -17.99 -26.91
C ALA A 328 -18.36 -17.78 -26.76
N ARG A 329 -17.86 -16.57 -27.02
CA ARG A 329 -16.44 -16.21 -26.76
C ARG A 329 -16.10 -16.18 -25.28
N ALA A 330 -16.97 -15.64 -24.43
CA ALA A 330 -16.82 -15.68 -22.99
C ALA A 330 -16.75 -17.12 -22.46
N GLN A 331 -17.59 -18.01 -22.99
CA GLN A 331 -17.55 -19.44 -22.66
C GLN A 331 -16.23 -20.10 -23.07
N THR A 332 -15.70 -19.78 -24.26
CA THR A 332 -14.36 -20.28 -24.67
C THR A 332 -13.26 -19.84 -23.73
N VAL A 333 -13.27 -18.58 -23.29
CA VAL A 333 -12.30 -18.08 -22.31
C VAL A 333 -12.49 -18.77 -20.94
N ARG A 334 -13.75 -18.92 -20.47
CA ARG A 334 -14.05 -19.66 -19.25
C ARG A 334 -13.51 -21.09 -19.30
N ASP A 335 -13.74 -21.79 -20.39
CA ASP A 335 -13.35 -23.20 -20.55
C ASP A 335 -11.82 -23.34 -20.50
N GLU A 336 -11.10 -22.38 -21.10
CA GLU A 336 -9.63 -22.33 -21.01
C GLU A 336 -9.15 -22.04 -19.58
N LEU A 337 -9.80 -21.12 -18.84
CA LEU A 337 -9.50 -20.85 -17.44
C LEU A 337 -9.77 -22.07 -16.55
N VAL A 338 -10.86 -22.81 -16.80
CA VAL A 338 -11.21 -24.06 -16.10
C VAL A 338 -10.19 -25.14 -16.40
N ALA A 339 -9.77 -25.30 -17.66
CA ALA A 339 -8.71 -26.23 -18.05
C ALA A 339 -7.38 -25.92 -17.35
N ASN A 340 -7.13 -24.65 -17.02
CA ASN A 340 -5.98 -24.20 -16.23
C ASN A 340 -6.22 -24.24 -14.71
N GLY A 341 -7.34 -24.84 -14.25
CA GLY A 341 -7.61 -25.19 -12.86
C GLY A 341 -8.36 -24.13 -12.03
N VAL A 342 -9.03 -23.16 -12.67
CA VAL A 342 -10.00 -22.28 -12.00
C VAL A 342 -11.30 -23.07 -11.78
N PRO A 343 -11.90 -23.12 -10.57
CA PRO A 343 -13.17 -23.82 -10.33
C PRO A 343 -14.30 -23.23 -11.19
N ALA A 344 -15.02 -24.09 -11.93
CA ALA A 344 -16.06 -23.69 -12.88
C ALA A 344 -17.23 -22.95 -12.20
N ASP A 345 -17.57 -23.32 -10.97
CA ASP A 345 -18.64 -22.72 -10.15
C ASP A 345 -18.33 -21.26 -9.74
N ARG A 346 -17.10 -20.82 -9.93
CA ARG A 346 -16.67 -19.43 -9.67
C ARG A 346 -16.78 -18.54 -10.89
N LEU A 347 -17.13 -19.08 -12.07
CA LEU A 347 -17.11 -18.35 -13.33
C LEU A 347 -18.51 -18.35 -13.98
N THR A 348 -19.11 -17.19 -14.12
CA THR A 348 -20.40 -16.97 -14.80
C THR A 348 -20.17 -16.26 -16.13
N CYS A 349 -20.71 -16.76 -17.23
CA CYS A 349 -20.55 -16.16 -18.55
C CYS A 349 -21.68 -15.20 -18.90
N LEU A 350 -21.32 -14.07 -19.51
CA LEU A 350 -22.25 -13.10 -20.08
C LEU A 350 -21.83 -12.68 -21.49
N GLY A 351 -22.81 -12.47 -22.37
CA GLY A 351 -22.63 -11.83 -23.68
C GLY A 351 -23.11 -10.39 -23.62
N LEU A 352 -22.22 -9.43 -23.66
CA LEU A 352 -22.55 -8.00 -23.72
C LEU A 352 -22.87 -7.53 -25.12
N GLY A 353 -22.39 -8.24 -26.17
CA GLY A 353 -22.51 -7.78 -27.53
C GLY A 353 -21.86 -6.41 -27.72
N ASN A 354 -22.64 -5.48 -28.30
CA ASN A 354 -22.28 -4.08 -28.50
C ASN A 354 -23.04 -3.12 -27.56
N GLU A 355 -23.54 -3.64 -26.42
CA GLU A 355 -24.24 -2.81 -25.43
C GLU A 355 -23.33 -1.68 -24.88
N GLN A 356 -23.97 -0.55 -24.59
CA GLN A 356 -23.29 0.59 -23.98
C GLN A 356 -23.06 0.31 -22.50
N THR A 357 -21.80 0.23 -22.11
CA THR A 357 -21.36 0.03 -20.73
C THR A 357 -20.32 1.08 -20.37
N SER A 358 -20.09 1.29 -19.08
CA SER A 358 -19.11 2.26 -18.58
C SER A 358 -17.67 1.96 -19.03
N VAL A 359 -17.38 0.71 -19.39
CA VAL A 359 -16.05 0.26 -19.84
C VAL A 359 -15.89 0.20 -21.38
N ARG A 360 -16.96 0.54 -22.13
CA ARG A 360 -16.90 0.54 -23.58
C ARG A 360 -16.02 1.67 -24.10
N SER A 361 -15.07 1.32 -24.99
CA SER A 361 -14.21 2.28 -25.67
C SER A 361 -14.94 2.98 -26.82
N ALA A 362 -14.59 4.25 -27.04
CA ALA A 362 -14.99 4.97 -28.25
C ALA A 362 -14.32 4.39 -29.54
N ASN A 363 -13.19 3.70 -29.38
CA ASN A 363 -12.57 2.95 -30.46
C ASN A 363 -13.17 1.55 -30.52
N GLU A 364 -13.94 1.26 -31.56
CA GLU A 364 -14.64 -0.01 -31.73
C GLU A 364 -13.71 -1.23 -31.78
N ALA A 365 -12.48 -1.08 -32.23
CA ALA A 365 -11.51 -2.18 -32.24
C ALA A 365 -11.21 -2.70 -30.85
N ASP A 366 -11.17 -1.80 -29.84
CA ASP A 366 -10.86 -2.12 -28.45
C ASP A 366 -12.01 -2.85 -27.75
N ASN A 367 -13.23 -2.83 -28.32
CA ASN A 367 -14.40 -3.50 -27.79
C ASN A 367 -14.46 -4.99 -28.16
N ARG A 368 -13.52 -5.48 -29.00
CA ARG A 368 -13.33 -6.91 -29.27
C ARG A 368 -12.50 -7.54 -28.16
N CYS A 369 -13.11 -7.75 -27.01
CA CYS A 369 -12.42 -8.21 -25.81
C CYS A 369 -13.32 -9.08 -24.93
N VAL A 370 -12.73 -9.66 -23.90
CA VAL A 370 -13.45 -10.33 -22.82
C VAL A 370 -13.06 -9.65 -21.51
N TYR A 371 -14.05 -9.30 -20.70
CA TYR A 371 -13.85 -8.76 -19.38
C TYR A 371 -14.01 -9.88 -18.34
N LEU A 372 -13.15 -9.88 -17.33
CA LEU A 372 -13.40 -10.61 -16.09
C LEU A 372 -13.60 -9.58 -14.98
N VAL A 373 -14.74 -9.64 -14.33
CA VAL A 373 -15.07 -8.73 -13.22
C VAL A 373 -15.47 -9.53 -12.00
N SER A 374 -15.02 -9.10 -10.81
CA SER A 374 -15.48 -9.71 -9.57
C SER A 374 -16.99 -9.59 -9.45
N SER A 375 -17.65 -10.68 -9.07
CA SER A 375 -19.13 -10.76 -9.05
C SER A 375 -19.80 -9.78 -8.09
N ASP A 376 -19.06 -9.23 -7.14
CA ASP A 376 -19.52 -8.24 -6.16
C ASP A 376 -19.18 -6.79 -6.57
N SER A 377 -18.57 -6.57 -7.75
CA SER A 377 -18.21 -5.24 -8.24
C SER A 377 -19.39 -4.48 -8.83
N ALA A 378 -19.27 -3.15 -8.90
CA ALA A 378 -20.25 -2.29 -9.57
C ALA A 378 -20.36 -2.60 -11.05
N GLN A 379 -19.24 -2.96 -11.71
CA GLN A 379 -19.20 -3.39 -13.12
C GLN A 379 -19.97 -4.70 -13.33
N ALA A 380 -19.91 -5.63 -12.37
CA ALA A 380 -20.69 -6.87 -12.44
C ALA A 380 -22.19 -6.59 -12.44
N ALA A 381 -22.64 -5.68 -11.57
CA ALA A 381 -24.06 -5.28 -11.53
C ALA A 381 -24.50 -4.63 -12.84
N GLU A 382 -23.67 -3.76 -13.42
CA GLU A 382 -23.92 -3.15 -14.73
C GLU A 382 -24.01 -4.21 -15.84
N PHE A 383 -23.07 -5.16 -15.89
CA PHE A 383 -23.03 -6.22 -16.92
C PHE A 383 -24.24 -7.16 -16.83
N LEU A 384 -24.65 -7.51 -15.61
CA LEU A 384 -25.86 -8.32 -15.37
C LEU A 384 -27.15 -7.63 -15.84
N ALA A 385 -27.18 -6.31 -15.82
CA ALA A 385 -28.36 -5.53 -16.22
C ALA A 385 -28.55 -5.51 -17.76
N VAL A 386 -27.47 -5.65 -18.55
CA VAL A 386 -27.51 -5.49 -20.01
C VAL A 386 -27.11 -6.74 -20.78
N GLY A 387 -26.37 -7.67 -20.14
CA GLY A 387 -25.81 -8.84 -20.77
C GLY A 387 -26.79 -10.01 -20.88
N GLN A 388 -26.57 -10.87 -21.88
CA GLN A 388 -27.23 -12.14 -22.01
C GLN A 388 -26.48 -13.23 -21.24
N ALA A 389 -27.15 -13.86 -20.28
CA ALA A 389 -26.59 -14.96 -19.52
C ALA A 389 -26.70 -16.31 -20.29
N GLU A 390 -25.89 -17.26 -19.87
CA GLU A 390 -26.03 -18.67 -20.25
C GLU A 390 -27.39 -19.19 -19.77
N SER A 391 -28.16 -19.84 -20.66
CA SER A 391 -29.51 -20.36 -20.37
C SER A 391 -29.44 -21.75 -19.71
#